data_774c6a535152bcc3f80b147c9abe665c
#
_entry.id   774c6a535152bcc3f80b147c9abe665c
#
_cell.length_a   1.000
_cell.length_b   1.000
_cell.length_c   1.000
_cell.angle_alpha   90.00
_cell.angle_beta   90.00
_cell.angle_gamma   90.00
#
_symmetry.space_group_name_H-M   'P 1'
#
loop_
_entity.id
_entity.type
_entity.pdbx_description
1 polymer ?
#
loop_
_entity_poly.entity_id
_entity_poly.type
_entity_poly.pdbx_seq_one_letter_code
_entity_poly.pdbx_strand_id
1 'polypeptide(L)'
;MNNLWLVIRREYITRIRRRSFILATLLTPIGLALFVVIANAVFSYGNDDVQRIAVIDDGNLFDGALPDENGLYFRFVDQPLDSLRTDTGEDRDFAGILVVPELTNPRSRNFRVQLFSDETLSIDAQSRIRNRIEDAVREYKIEALEIDQRTLASLETDVSLSVRSLTTEEGESDDRSMASMLGAGIGTVMGFLMYISVFVYGMMVMRSVMEEKTNRIVEVVISSVRPFTLLLGKIIGVGALGLTQVLTWMIMIPGMLFVVGLFFGLDAQPSQMPNSPDMDPAEMQSMIERTIEGLNDLNWWIIIPCFILYFLGGYFMYAALFAAVGSAMGDDMGESQTLTIPITIPVILALYIMMAAIQNPNSSLAVWSSLFPLFAPIVMPARLAFDPPLWQVLVSLLLLFLFAGLMVWMASRIYRIGILNYGKKSSLKDMGKWITAKY
;
A
#
# COMPACT_ATOMS: atom_id res chain seq x y z
N MET A 1 2.53 -44.57 9.41
CA MET A 1 2.26 -43.17 9.10
C MET A 1 3.59 -42.41 9.19
N ASN A 2 3.94 -41.58 8.20
CA ASN A 2 5.21 -40.85 8.24
C ASN A 2 5.19 -39.86 9.42
N ASN A 3 6.21 -39.89 10.26
CA ASN A 3 6.38 -38.97 11.39
C ASN A 3 6.24 -37.51 10.97
N LEU A 4 6.64 -37.16 9.74
CA LEU A 4 6.48 -35.84 9.15
C LEU A 4 4.99 -35.42 9.08
N TRP A 5 4.10 -36.28 8.58
CA TRP A 5 2.68 -35.96 8.47
C TRP A 5 2.01 -35.70 9.80
N LEU A 6 2.41 -36.45 10.83
CA LEU A 6 1.90 -36.25 12.19
C LEU A 6 2.28 -34.91 12.76
N VAL A 7 3.53 -34.47 12.52
CA VAL A 7 4.01 -33.12 12.93
C VAL A 7 3.24 -32.05 12.19
N ILE A 8 3.12 -32.12 10.85
CA ILE A 8 2.38 -31.17 10.04
C ILE A 8 0.94 -31.03 10.53
N ARG A 9 0.23 -32.17 10.68
CA ARG A 9 -1.15 -32.20 11.13
C ARG A 9 -1.33 -31.57 12.51
N ARG A 10 -0.44 -31.88 13.44
CA ARG A 10 -0.44 -31.28 14.77
C ARG A 10 -0.29 -29.79 14.73
N GLU A 11 0.74 -29.29 14.04
CA GLU A 11 1.02 -27.85 13.92
C GLU A 11 -0.13 -27.09 13.28
N TYR A 12 -0.71 -27.63 12.21
CA TYR A 12 -1.82 -27.02 11.49
C TYR A 12 -3.10 -26.99 12.34
N ILE A 13 -3.56 -28.16 12.84
CA ILE A 13 -4.83 -28.28 13.56
C ILE A 13 -4.81 -27.50 14.88
N THR A 14 -3.69 -27.56 15.60
CA THR A 14 -3.58 -26.86 16.88
C THR A 14 -3.69 -25.34 16.71
N ARG A 15 -3.23 -24.81 15.59
CA ARG A 15 -3.21 -23.36 15.33
C ARG A 15 -4.48 -22.86 14.65
N ILE A 16 -5.02 -23.60 13.67
CA ILE A 16 -6.25 -23.19 12.97
C ILE A 16 -7.47 -23.14 13.90
N ARG A 17 -7.48 -23.97 14.95
CA ARG A 17 -8.55 -24.01 15.97
C ARG A 17 -8.38 -22.94 17.07
N ARG A 18 -7.28 -22.22 17.11
CA ARG A 18 -7.09 -21.16 18.10
C ARG A 18 -8.04 -20.00 17.80
N ARG A 19 -8.76 -19.52 18.82
CA ARG A 19 -9.66 -18.35 18.69
C ARG A 19 -8.94 -17.13 18.14
N SER A 20 -7.68 -16.91 18.54
CA SER A 20 -6.86 -15.80 18.05
C SER A 20 -6.60 -15.86 16.53
N PHE A 21 -6.41 -17.06 15.96
CA PHE A 21 -6.23 -17.24 14.52
C PHE A 21 -7.54 -16.94 13.77
N ILE A 22 -8.65 -17.50 14.22
CA ILE A 22 -9.97 -17.28 13.60
C ILE A 22 -10.34 -15.81 13.65
N LEU A 23 -10.16 -15.18 14.83
CA LEU A 23 -10.40 -13.74 14.99
C LEU A 23 -9.48 -12.90 14.08
N ALA A 24 -8.18 -13.17 14.03
CA ALA A 24 -7.26 -12.45 13.17
C ALA A 24 -7.61 -12.62 11.69
N THR A 25 -8.01 -13.83 11.26
CA THR A 25 -8.39 -14.12 9.87
C THR A 25 -9.66 -13.37 9.46
N LEU A 26 -10.65 -13.28 10.34
CA LEU A 26 -11.92 -12.61 10.05
C LEU A 26 -11.88 -11.11 10.31
N LEU A 27 -11.22 -10.66 11.41
CA LEU A 27 -11.17 -9.25 11.78
C LEU A 27 -10.29 -8.41 10.84
N THR A 28 -9.26 -8.99 10.22
CA THR A 28 -8.38 -8.21 9.34
C THR A 28 -9.12 -7.65 8.12
N PRO A 29 -9.87 -8.44 7.32
CA PRO A 29 -10.69 -7.90 6.23
C PRO A 29 -11.79 -6.97 6.72
N ILE A 30 -12.46 -7.30 7.83
CA ILE A 30 -13.49 -6.44 8.45
C ILE A 30 -12.89 -5.11 8.91
N GLY A 31 -11.73 -5.16 9.57
CA GLY A 31 -11.02 -3.96 10.01
C GLY A 31 -10.56 -3.09 8.86
N LEU A 32 -10.14 -3.69 7.74
CA LEU A 32 -9.76 -2.97 6.54
C LEU A 32 -10.97 -2.30 5.90
N ALA A 33 -12.10 -3.00 5.78
CA ALA A 33 -13.35 -2.44 5.28
C ALA A 33 -13.86 -1.30 6.18
N LEU A 34 -13.83 -1.51 7.51
CA LEU A 34 -14.21 -0.50 8.48
C LEU A 34 -13.26 0.72 8.42
N PHE A 35 -11.96 0.48 8.25
CA PHE A 35 -10.98 1.55 8.07
C PHE A 35 -11.29 2.42 6.85
N VAL A 36 -11.66 1.82 5.72
CA VAL A 36 -12.07 2.56 4.50
C VAL A 36 -13.32 3.41 4.79
N VAL A 37 -14.33 2.84 5.46
CA VAL A 37 -15.55 3.57 5.83
C VAL A 37 -15.26 4.73 6.79
N ILE A 38 -14.45 4.47 7.83
CA ILE A 38 -14.07 5.51 8.80
C ILE A 38 -13.20 6.58 8.13
N ALA A 39 -12.23 6.18 7.30
CA ALA A 39 -11.40 7.13 6.57
C ALA A 39 -12.26 8.05 5.69
N ASN A 40 -13.20 7.47 4.92
CA ASN A 40 -14.14 8.25 4.13
C ASN A 40 -14.99 9.19 4.99
N ALA A 41 -15.53 8.70 6.09
CA ALA A 41 -16.32 9.52 7.03
C ALA A 41 -15.50 10.66 7.65
N VAL A 42 -14.23 10.40 8.03
CA VAL A 42 -13.32 11.41 8.58
C VAL A 42 -12.95 12.46 7.53
N PHE A 43 -12.66 12.04 6.30
CA PHE A 43 -12.39 12.97 5.20
C PHE A 43 -13.61 13.81 4.83
N SER A 44 -14.82 13.22 4.85
CA SER A 44 -16.06 13.97 4.65
C SER A 44 -16.33 14.97 5.78
N TYR A 45 -16.07 14.59 7.04
CA TYR A 45 -16.29 15.47 8.18
C TYR A 45 -15.34 16.66 8.25
N GLY A 46 -14.10 16.51 7.75
CA GLY A 46 -13.13 17.59 7.69
C GLY A 46 -13.44 18.65 6.62
N ASN A 47 -14.35 18.36 5.70
CA ASN A 47 -14.80 19.32 4.68
C ASN A 47 -15.99 20.18 5.13
N ASP A 48 -16.62 19.87 6.26
CA ASP A 48 -17.79 20.61 6.78
C ASP A 48 -17.44 21.81 7.69
N ASP A 49 -16.15 22.04 7.96
CA ASP A 49 -15.71 23.22 8.69
C ASP A 49 -15.93 24.48 7.85
N VAL A 50 -17.01 25.21 8.18
CA VAL A 50 -17.38 26.46 7.55
C VAL A 50 -16.32 27.52 7.84
N GLN A 51 -15.49 27.82 6.85
CA GLN A 51 -14.47 28.87 6.93
C GLN A 51 -14.96 30.13 6.19
N ARG A 52 -15.21 31.18 6.93
CA ARG A 52 -15.56 32.49 6.37
C ARG A 52 -14.28 33.29 6.17
N ILE A 53 -14.02 33.76 4.97
CA ILE A 53 -12.85 34.57 4.61
C ILE A 53 -13.33 35.98 4.29
N ALA A 54 -12.84 36.97 5.04
CA ALA A 54 -13.05 38.36 4.69
C ALA A 54 -12.16 38.73 3.51
N VAL A 55 -12.72 39.31 2.46
CA VAL A 55 -11.98 39.72 1.26
C VAL A 55 -11.94 41.25 1.18
N ILE A 56 -10.74 41.81 1.19
CA ILE A 56 -10.47 43.23 0.88
C ILE A 56 -9.95 43.28 -0.55
N ASP A 57 -10.74 43.77 -1.48
CA ASP A 57 -10.42 43.84 -2.89
C ASP A 57 -10.16 45.32 -3.30
N ASP A 58 -8.92 45.77 -3.15
CA ASP A 58 -8.54 47.16 -3.37
C ASP A 58 -8.68 47.59 -4.86
N GLY A 59 -8.69 46.63 -5.76
CA GLY A 59 -8.78 46.86 -7.21
C GLY A 59 -10.14 46.58 -7.81
N ASN A 60 -11.13 46.19 -6.99
CA ASN A 60 -12.43 45.67 -7.47
C ASN A 60 -12.29 44.63 -8.57
N LEU A 61 -11.35 43.69 -8.36
CA LEU A 61 -10.94 42.70 -9.33
C LEU A 61 -12.00 41.60 -9.52
N PHE A 62 -12.84 41.40 -8.51
CA PHE A 62 -13.82 40.32 -8.44
C PHE A 62 -15.27 40.84 -8.46
N ASP A 63 -15.52 42.11 -8.71
CA ASP A 63 -16.85 42.72 -8.70
C ASP A 63 -17.71 42.38 -7.46
N GLY A 64 -17.06 42.17 -6.31
CA GLY A 64 -17.72 41.82 -5.06
C GLY A 64 -18.24 40.39 -5.00
N ALA A 65 -17.89 39.51 -5.94
CA ALA A 65 -18.36 38.13 -6.02
C ALA A 65 -17.21 37.13 -6.25
N LEU A 66 -16.87 36.36 -5.24
CA LEU A 66 -16.10 35.12 -5.38
C LEU A 66 -17.06 33.97 -5.09
N PRO A 67 -17.16 32.95 -5.97
CA PRO A 67 -18.07 31.84 -5.75
C PRO A 67 -17.71 31.06 -4.47
N ASP A 68 -18.69 30.85 -3.61
CA ASP A 68 -18.55 30.02 -2.42
C ASP A 68 -18.34 28.54 -2.85
N GLU A 69 -17.49 27.80 -2.12
CA GLU A 69 -17.21 26.39 -2.45
C GLU A 69 -16.98 25.57 -1.18
N ASN A 70 -17.71 24.47 -1.03
CA ASN A 70 -17.45 23.40 -0.06
C ASN A 70 -16.96 23.87 1.32
N GLY A 71 -17.78 24.68 2.02
CA GLY A 71 -17.46 25.20 3.35
C GLY A 71 -16.60 26.45 3.38
N LEU A 72 -16.10 26.97 2.23
CA LEU A 72 -15.42 28.23 2.09
C LEU A 72 -16.40 29.32 1.64
N TYR A 73 -16.60 30.35 2.48
CA TYR A 73 -17.47 31.47 2.19
C TYR A 73 -16.67 32.76 2.14
N PHE A 74 -16.77 33.48 1.03
CA PHE A 74 -16.07 34.76 0.83
C PHE A 74 -17.01 35.91 1.12
N ARG A 75 -16.57 36.82 2.01
CA ARG A 75 -17.31 38.02 2.37
C ARG A 75 -16.48 39.27 2.05
N PHE A 76 -16.93 40.05 1.08
CA PHE A 76 -16.30 41.31 0.73
C PHE A 76 -16.56 42.36 1.79
N VAL A 77 -15.50 43.04 2.21
CA VAL A 77 -15.54 44.00 3.32
C VAL A 77 -14.80 45.29 2.89
N ASP A 78 -15.48 46.44 2.97
CA ASP A 78 -14.91 47.76 2.61
C ASP A 78 -14.14 48.41 3.78
N GLN A 79 -13.71 47.60 4.76
CA GLN A 79 -13.01 48.10 5.95
C GLN A 79 -11.48 47.94 5.74
N PRO A 80 -10.66 48.93 6.20
CA PRO A 80 -9.21 48.82 6.11
C PRO A 80 -8.68 47.66 6.99
N LEU A 81 -7.60 47.01 6.55
CA LEU A 81 -7.00 45.86 7.20
C LEU A 81 -6.73 46.05 8.71
N ASP A 82 -6.32 47.27 9.10
CA ASP A 82 -5.98 47.60 10.50
C ASP A 82 -7.20 47.57 11.41
N SER A 83 -8.38 47.90 10.91
CA SER A 83 -9.64 47.80 11.72
C SER A 83 -10.05 46.35 11.92
N LEU A 84 -9.89 45.49 10.95
CA LEU A 84 -10.18 44.07 11.04
C LEU A 84 -9.16 43.30 11.88
N ARG A 85 -7.91 43.79 11.97
CA ARG A 85 -6.88 43.23 12.85
C ARG A 85 -7.09 43.54 14.32
N THR A 86 -7.67 44.70 14.63
CA THR A 86 -7.89 45.14 16.03
C THR A 86 -9.15 44.54 16.66
N ASP A 87 -10.00 43.93 15.86
CA ASP A 87 -11.18 43.22 16.35
C ASP A 87 -10.80 41.84 16.91
N THR A 88 -10.23 41.85 18.13
CA THR A 88 -9.68 40.67 18.83
C THR A 88 -10.71 39.96 19.73
N GLY A 89 -12.01 40.07 19.45
CA GLY A 89 -13.05 39.39 20.21
C GLY A 89 -13.10 37.88 19.93
N GLU A 90 -13.52 37.07 20.92
CA GLU A 90 -13.82 35.62 20.77
C GLU A 90 -14.94 35.33 19.74
N ASP A 91 -15.63 36.36 19.26
CA ASP A 91 -16.70 36.31 18.23
C ASP A 91 -16.19 36.74 16.84
N ARG A 92 -14.96 36.34 16.44
CA ARG A 92 -14.52 36.59 15.08
C ARG A 92 -15.34 35.76 14.10
N ASP A 93 -16.11 36.46 13.24
CA ASP A 93 -16.91 35.85 12.19
C ASP A 93 -16.03 35.31 11.02
N PHE A 94 -14.71 35.57 11.00
CA PHE A 94 -13.81 35.24 9.91
C PHE A 94 -12.60 34.40 10.37
N ALA A 95 -12.35 33.29 9.66
CA ALA A 95 -11.18 32.43 9.84
C ALA A 95 -9.90 33.05 9.24
N GLY A 96 -10.04 34.00 8.32
CA GLY A 96 -8.92 34.72 7.68
C GLY A 96 -9.36 35.95 6.93
N ILE A 97 -8.38 36.82 6.66
CA ILE A 97 -8.55 38.07 5.89
C ILE A 97 -7.68 37.96 4.64
N LEU A 98 -8.30 37.98 3.48
CA LEU A 98 -7.66 37.95 2.17
C LEU A 98 -7.53 39.38 1.65
N VAL A 99 -6.31 39.83 1.42
CA VAL A 99 -6.04 41.15 0.83
C VAL A 99 -5.59 40.96 -0.61
N VAL A 100 -6.38 41.50 -1.54
CA VAL A 100 -6.17 41.44 -2.97
C VAL A 100 -5.79 42.82 -3.45
N PRO A 101 -4.51 43.07 -3.85
CA PRO A 101 -4.08 44.37 -4.32
C PRO A 101 -4.59 44.64 -5.75
N GLU A 102 -4.61 45.90 -6.16
CA GLU A 102 -4.94 46.29 -7.51
C GLU A 102 -4.01 45.65 -8.55
N LEU A 103 -4.58 45.04 -9.59
CA LEU A 103 -3.83 44.51 -10.73
C LEU A 103 -3.48 45.60 -11.75
N THR A 104 -2.41 46.31 -11.50
CA THR A 104 -1.96 47.47 -12.35
C THR A 104 -1.65 47.07 -13.79
N ASN A 105 -1.26 45.83 -14.06
CA ASN A 105 -0.96 45.33 -15.40
C ASN A 105 -1.57 43.95 -15.64
N PRO A 106 -2.63 43.83 -16.44
CA PRO A 106 -3.26 42.55 -16.78
C PRO A 106 -2.33 41.54 -17.46
N ARG A 107 -1.24 41.98 -18.08
CA ARG A 107 -0.24 41.09 -18.70
C ARG A 107 0.80 40.56 -17.73
N SER A 108 0.77 40.98 -16.47
CA SER A 108 1.70 40.46 -15.45
C SER A 108 1.48 38.97 -15.21
N ARG A 109 2.56 38.21 -15.15
CA ARG A 109 2.51 36.77 -14.77
C ARG A 109 2.55 36.55 -13.28
N ASN A 110 3.00 37.53 -12.52
CA ASN A 110 3.12 37.41 -11.05
C ASN A 110 2.09 38.33 -10.41
N PHE A 111 1.18 37.73 -9.66
CA PHE A 111 0.22 38.42 -8.83
C PHE A 111 0.33 37.86 -7.41
N ARG A 112 0.52 38.73 -6.44
CA ARG A 112 0.73 38.31 -5.05
C ARG A 112 -0.44 38.78 -4.19
N VAL A 113 -1.15 37.84 -3.62
CA VAL A 113 -2.24 38.05 -2.67
C VAL A 113 -1.76 37.71 -1.28
N GLN A 114 -2.22 38.38 -0.25
CA GLN A 114 -1.84 38.12 1.13
C GLN A 114 -3.06 37.60 1.90
N LEU A 115 -2.87 36.46 2.58
CA LEU A 115 -3.87 35.87 3.47
C LEU A 115 -3.34 35.98 4.91
N PHE A 116 -4.08 36.67 5.76
CA PHE A 116 -3.82 36.81 7.19
C PHE A 116 -4.79 35.91 7.95
N SER A 117 -4.28 35.04 8.79
CA SER A 117 -5.08 34.18 9.67
C SER A 117 -4.32 33.96 10.98
N ASP A 118 -5.04 33.95 12.09
CA ASP A 118 -4.46 33.62 13.40
C ASP A 118 -4.37 32.12 13.62
N GLU A 119 -5.25 31.34 12.96
CA GLU A 119 -5.22 29.88 12.97
C GLU A 119 -4.49 29.35 11.74
N THR A 120 -3.84 28.20 11.89
CA THR A 120 -3.17 27.54 10.76
C THR A 120 -4.23 26.93 9.84
N LEU A 121 -4.54 27.62 8.75
CA LEU A 121 -5.42 27.06 7.72
C LEU A 121 -4.84 25.76 7.12
N SER A 122 -5.69 24.78 6.87
CA SER A 122 -5.27 23.51 6.25
C SER A 122 -4.64 23.77 4.87
N ILE A 123 -3.72 22.90 4.46
CA ILE A 123 -3.07 22.96 3.14
C ILE A 123 -4.11 22.92 2.02
N ASP A 124 -5.19 22.15 2.24
CA ASP A 124 -6.30 22.02 1.32
C ASP A 124 -7.10 23.32 1.19
N ALA A 125 -7.46 23.98 2.30
CA ALA A 125 -8.11 25.30 2.29
C ALA A 125 -7.26 26.37 1.58
N GLN A 126 -5.94 26.39 1.85
CA GLN A 126 -5.02 27.30 1.17
C GLN A 126 -4.96 27.03 -0.36
N SER A 127 -4.99 25.75 -0.75
CA SER A 127 -4.98 25.37 -2.18
C SER A 127 -6.28 25.77 -2.87
N ARG A 128 -7.42 25.55 -2.24
CA ARG A 128 -8.74 25.96 -2.76
C ARG A 128 -8.85 27.47 -2.89
N ILE A 129 -8.46 28.24 -1.86
CA ILE A 129 -8.43 29.71 -1.92
C ILE A 129 -7.54 30.18 -3.07
N ARG A 130 -6.34 29.62 -3.21
CA ARG A 130 -5.42 29.97 -4.31
C ARG A 130 -6.02 29.69 -5.67
N ASN A 131 -6.58 28.49 -5.88
CA ASN A 131 -7.16 28.10 -7.17
C ASN A 131 -8.34 29.04 -7.53
N ARG A 132 -9.20 29.39 -6.55
CA ARG A 132 -10.29 30.34 -6.76
C ARG A 132 -9.81 31.72 -7.17
N ILE A 133 -8.75 32.20 -6.54
CA ILE A 133 -8.15 33.49 -6.90
C ILE A 133 -7.53 33.40 -8.32
N GLU A 134 -6.86 32.30 -8.63
CA GLU A 134 -6.27 32.09 -9.97
C GLU A 134 -7.33 32.09 -11.06
N ASP A 135 -8.47 31.40 -10.84
CA ASP A 135 -9.58 31.35 -11.77
C ASP A 135 -10.22 32.74 -11.96
N ALA A 136 -10.49 33.44 -10.87
CA ALA A 136 -11.08 34.78 -10.92
C ALA A 136 -10.15 35.81 -11.55
N VAL A 137 -8.84 35.75 -11.25
CA VAL A 137 -7.82 36.61 -11.92
C VAL A 137 -7.72 36.27 -13.40
N ARG A 138 -7.85 34.99 -13.77
CA ARG A 138 -7.87 34.55 -15.18
C ARG A 138 -9.08 35.13 -15.91
N GLU A 139 -10.26 35.06 -15.32
CA GLU A 139 -11.49 35.62 -15.88
C GLU A 139 -11.40 37.13 -16.08
N TYR A 140 -10.95 37.86 -15.05
CA TYR A 140 -10.66 39.30 -15.15
C TYR A 140 -9.69 39.63 -16.28
N LYS A 141 -8.59 38.87 -16.45
CA LYS A 141 -7.63 39.08 -17.51
C LYS A 141 -8.19 38.84 -18.92
N ILE A 142 -9.06 37.83 -19.04
CA ILE A 142 -9.74 37.51 -20.28
C ILE A 142 -10.59 38.72 -20.72
N GLU A 143 -11.35 39.26 -19.78
CA GLU A 143 -12.19 40.45 -20.02
C GLU A 143 -11.37 41.73 -20.27
N ALA A 144 -10.40 42.04 -19.40
CA ALA A 144 -9.55 43.23 -19.52
C ALA A 144 -8.65 43.25 -20.75
N LEU A 145 -8.32 42.09 -21.30
CA LEU A 145 -7.52 41.97 -22.53
C LEU A 145 -8.38 41.75 -23.79
N GLU A 146 -9.73 41.79 -23.65
CA GLU A 146 -10.68 41.54 -24.74
C GLU A 146 -10.38 40.23 -25.49
N ILE A 147 -9.97 39.17 -24.74
CA ILE A 147 -9.68 37.88 -25.33
C ILE A 147 -11.02 37.16 -25.58
N ASP A 148 -11.29 36.80 -26.85
CA ASP A 148 -12.47 36.01 -27.18
C ASP A 148 -12.41 34.64 -26.53
N GLN A 149 -13.40 34.32 -25.69
CA GLN A 149 -13.53 33.02 -25.00
C GLN A 149 -13.50 31.82 -25.95
N ARG A 150 -14.02 31.98 -27.18
CA ARG A 150 -13.98 30.95 -28.21
C ARG A 150 -12.54 30.69 -28.69
N THR A 151 -11.76 31.75 -28.81
CA THR A 151 -10.35 31.64 -29.16
C THR A 151 -9.56 30.98 -28.05
N LEU A 152 -9.86 31.30 -26.78
CA LEU A 152 -9.24 30.66 -25.63
C LEU A 152 -9.58 29.17 -25.54
N ALA A 153 -10.87 28.81 -25.66
CA ALA A 153 -11.33 27.43 -25.69
C ALA A 153 -10.71 26.63 -26.86
N SER A 154 -10.43 27.27 -27.97
CA SER A 154 -9.73 26.64 -29.10
C SER A 154 -8.24 26.40 -28.85
N LEU A 155 -7.64 27.10 -27.88
CA LEU A 155 -6.24 26.96 -27.47
C LEU A 155 -6.10 25.94 -26.34
N GLU A 156 -7.17 25.69 -25.57
CA GLU A 156 -7.24 24.61 -24.59
C GLU A 156 -7.47 23.29 -25.34
N THR A 157 -6.39 22.62 -25.68
CA THR A 157 -6.45 21.30 -26.31
C THR A 157 -6.38 20.26 -25.23
N ASP A 158 -7.47 19.54 -25.01
CA ASP A 158 -7.46 18.35 -24.16
C ASP A 158 -6.75 17.21 -24.89
N VAL A 159 -5.51 16.92 -24.47
CA VAL A 159 -4.71 15.86 -25.07
C VAL A 159 -4.94 14.58 -24.30
N SER A 160 -5.86 13.76 -24.76
CA SER A 160 -6.04 12.41 -24.25
C SER A 160 -4.97 11.49 -24.85
N LEU A 161 -4.09 10.95 -24.00
CA LEU A 161 -3.09 9.96 -24.39
C LEU A 161 -3.67 8.56 -24.26
N SER A 162 -4.09 7.93 -25.37
CA SER A 162 -4.44 6.52 -25.37
C SER A 162 -3.19 5.68 -25.69
N VAL A 163 -2.75 4.86 -24.73
CA VAL A 163 -1.62 3.93 -24.91
C VAL A 163 -2.16 2.64 -25.53
N ARG A 164 -1.75 2.33 -26.78
CA ARG A 164 -2.15 1.10 -27.47
C ARG A 164 -0.98 0.15 -27.63
N SER A 165 -1.26 -1.16 -27.71
CA SER A 165 -0.27 -2.17 -28.06
C SER A 165 0.11 -2.06 -29.53
N LEU A 166 1.40 -2.26 -29.84
CA LEU A 166 1.87 -2.39 -31.22
C LEU A 166 1.44 -3.70 -31.90
N THR A 167 0.90 -4.65 -31.12
CA THR A 167 0.54 -6.00 -31.58
C THR A 167 -0.97 -6.26 -31.63
N THR A 168 -1.80 -5.29 -31.24
CA THR A 168 -3.28 -5.43 -31.25
C THR A 168 -3.83 -5.05 -32.62
N GLU A 169 -4.69 -5.89 -33.19
CA GLU A 169 -5.36 -5.62 -34.48
C GLU A 169 -6.30 -4.42 -34.38
N GLU A 170 -6.45 -3.67 -35.49
CA GLU A 170 -7.29 -2.48 -35.58
C GLU A 170 -8.76 -2.83 -35.26
N GLY A 171 -9.28 -2.43 -34.10
CA GLY A 171 -10.69 -2.58 -33.73
C GLY A 171 -10.95 -2.78 -32.23
N GLU A 172 -9.98 -3.17 -31.44
CA GLU A 172 -10.12 -3.26 -29.97
C GLU A 172 -9.66 -1.97 -29.30
N SER A 173 -10.54 -1.37 -28.52
CA SER A 173 -10.24 -0.20 -27.68
C SER A 173 -9.40 -0.63 -26.48
N ASP A 174 -8.10 -0.77 -26.69
CA ASP A 174 -7.14 -1.13 -25.63
C ASP A 174 -6.75 0.13 -24.84
N ASP A 175 -7.57 0.53 -23.88
CA ASP A 175 -7.24 1.65 -22.98
C ASP A 175 -6.34 1.15 -21.82
N ARG A 176 -5.05 0.99 -22.13
CA ARG A 176 -4.04 0.52 -21.18
C ARG A 176 -3.79 1.47 -20.01
N SER A 177 -4.30 2.67 -20.03
CA SER A 177 -4.14 3.62 -18.92
C SER A 177 -4.90 3.12 -17.69
N MET A 178 -6.15 2.68 -17.85
CA MET A 178 -6.95 2.10 -16.77
C MET A 178 -6.40 0.76 -16.32
N ALA A 179 -6.01 -0.13 -17.25
CA ALA A 179 -5.39 -1.41 -16.93
C ALA A 179 -4.08 -1.24 -16.14
N SER A 180 -3.27 -0.22 -16.46
CA SER A 180 -2.05 0.11 -15.72
C SER A 180 -2.35 0.59 -14.29
N MET A 181 -3.37 1.43 -14.10
CA MET A 181 -3.80 1.92 -12.78
C MET A 181 -4.34 0.78 -11.91
N LEU A 182 -5.17 -0.10 -12.49
CA LEU A 182 -5.67 -1.30 -11.81
C LEU A 182 -4.54 -2.27 -11.49
N GLY A 183 -3.60 -2.47 -12.42
CA GLY A 183 -2.40 -3.26 -12.23
C GLY A 183 -1.55 -2.75 -11.06
N ALA A 184 -1.39 -1.43 -10.92
CA ALA A 184 -0.69 -0.82 -9.81
C ALA A 184 -1.39 -1.09 -8.47
N GLY A 185 -2.72 -0.95 -8.41
CA GLY A 185 -3.52 -1.25 -7.22
C GLY A 185 -3.42 -2.72 -6.81
N ILE A 186 -3.67 -3.63 -7.75
CA ILE A 186 -3.62 -5.08 -7.53
C ILE A 186 -2.19 -5.51 -7.15
N GLY A 187 -1.19 -5.03 -7.89
CA GLY A 187 0.21 -5.30 -7.61
C GLY A 187 0.64 -4.85 -6.21
N THR A 188 0.19 -3.67 -5.78
CA THR A 188 0.42 -3.15 -4.42
C THR A 188 -0.18 -4.09 -3.37
N VAL A 189 -1.45 -4.48 -3.53
CA VAL A 189 -2.14 -5.39 -2.61
C VAL A 189 -1.44 -6.74 -2.54
N MET A 190 -1.09 -7.33 -3.70
CA MET A 190 -0.43 -8.63 -3.77
C MET A 190 0.95 -8.59 -3.10
N GLY A 191 1.78 -7.59 -3.41
CA GLY A 191 3.11 -7.46 -2.83
C GLY A 191 3.07 -7.18 -1.32
N PHE A 192 2.11 -6.38 -0.87
CA PHE A 192 1.92 -6.09 0.55
C PHE A 192 1.41 -7.31 1.33
N LEU A 193 0.48 -8.09 0.75
CA LEU A 193 0.04 -9.37 1.32
C LEU A 193 1.22 -10.35 1.45
N MET A 194 2.10 -10.40 0.45
CA MET A 194 3.31 -11.23 0.51
C MET A 194 4.26 -10.78 1.60
N TYR A 195 4.51 -9.47 1.70
CA TYR A 195 5.34 -8.88 2.75
C TYR A 195 4.83 -9.25 4.15
N ILE A 196 3.56 -9.00 4.44
CA ILE A 196 2.96 -9.33 5.75
C ILE A 196 3.03 -10.83 6.01
N SER A 197 2.66 -11.65 5.03
CA SER A 197 2.59 -13.09 5.18
C SER A 197 3.96 -13.69 5.49
N VAL A 198 5.00 -13.33 4.72
CA VAL A 198 6.36 -13.81 4.94
C VAL A 198 6.86 -13.42 6.34
N PHE A 199 6.61 -12.18 6.76
CA PHE A 199 7.06 -11.68 8.04
C PHE A 199 6.31 -12.32 9.22
N VAL A 200 4.98 -12.30 9.19
CA VAL A 200 4.14 -12.81 10.29
C VAL A 200 4.33 -14.31 10.47
N TYR A 201 4.27 -15.09 9.39
CA TYR A 201 4.42 -16.55 9.49
C TYR A 201 5.86 -16.97 9.73
N GLY A 202 6.83 -16.24 9.20
CA GLY A 202 8.23 -16.44 9.53
C GLY A 202 8.51 -16.24 11.02
N MET A 203 8.04 -15.14 11.61
CA MET A 203 8.12 -14.91 13.05
C MET A 203 7.34 -15.95 13.87
N MET A 204 6.21 -16.46 13.38
CA MET A 204 5.45 -17.51 14.06
C MET A 204 6.25 -18.81 14.15
N VAL A 205 6.98 -19.16 13.08
CA VAL A 205 7.89 -20.33 13.10
C VAL A 205 9.02 -20.10 14.09
N MET A 206 9.66 -18.92 14.07
CA MET A 206 10.72 -18.55 15.00
C MET A 206 10.28 -18.72 16.47
N ARG A 207 9.15 -18.10 16.83
CA ARG A 207 8.59 -18.20 18.20
C ARG A 207 8.29 -19.63 18.59
N SER A 208 7.73 -20.41 17.68
CA SER A 208 7.43 -21.82 17.92
C SER A 208 8.67 -22.66 18.19
N VAL A 209 9.78 -22.37 17.50
CA VAL A 209 11.08 -23.03 17.75
C VAL A 209 11.64 -22.61 19.10
N MET A 210 11.57 -21.32 19.41
CA MET A 210 12.06 -20.77 20.67
C MET A 210 11.28 -21.34 21.88
N GLU A 211 9.92 -21.38 21.80
CA GLU A 211 9.09 -21.96 22.86
C GLU A 211 9.41 -23.42 23.15
N GLU A 212 9.66 -24.24 22.13
CA GLU A 212 10.04 -25.65 22.32
C GLU A 212 11.43 -25.78 22.96
N LYS A 213 12.37 -24.90 22.61
CA LYS A 213 13.70 -24.86 23.22
C LYS A 213 13.61 -24.49 24.71
N THR A 214 12.94 -23.38 25.02
CA THR A 214 12.79 -22.88 26.40
C THR A 214 12.07 -23.89 27.31
N ASN A 215 11.05 -24.57 26.80
CA ASN A 215 10.29 -25.58 27.55
C ASN A 215 10.97 -26.95 27.57
N ARG A 216 12.17 -27.15 27.02
CA ARG A 216 12.91 -28.40 26.90
C ARG A 216 12.11 -29.56 26.28
N ILE A 217 11.02 -29.27 25.60
CA ILE A 217 10.17 -30.27 24.92
C ILE A 217 10.97 -31.00 23.85
N VAL A 218 11.94 -30.33 23.29
CA VAL A 218 12.82 -30.83 22.23
C VAL A 218 13.60 -32.07 22.68
N GLU A 219 14.06 -32.16 23.93
CA GLU A 219 14.82 -33.31 24.43
C GLU A 219 14.01 -34.61 24.33
N VAL A 220 12.71 -34.55 24.62
CA VAL A 220 11.80 -35.69 24.52
C VAL A 220 11.45 -36.01 23.05
N VAL A 221 11.26 -34.98 22.22
CA VAL A 221 10.83 -35.19 20.81
C VAL A 221 11.99 -35.69 19.94
N ILE A 222 13.23 -35.20 20.14
CA ILE A 222 14.41 -35.63 19.36
C ILE A 222 14.75 -37.09 19.58
N SER A 223 14.38 -37.69 20.74
CA SER A 223 14.55 -39.13 20.95
C SER A 223 13.71 -39.97 20.00
N SER A 224 12.60 -39.42 19.47
CA SER A 224 11.63 -40.15 18.64
C SER A 224 11.59 -39.66 17.18
N VAL A 225 12.00 -38.42 16.87
CA VAL A 225 11.91 -37.81 15.55
C VAL A 225 13.19 -37.09 15.18
N ARG A 226 13.67 -37.26 13.95
CA ARG A 226 14.86 -36.55 13.44
C ARG A 226 14.64 -35.04 13.46
N PRO A 227 15.64 -34.22 13.90
CA PRO A 227 15.52 -32.75 13.96
C PRO A 227 15.07 -32.10 12.64
N PHE A 228 15.57 -32.60 11.50
CA PHE A 228 15.15 -32.15 10.18
C PHE A 228 13.65 -32.35 9.92
N THR A 229 13.13 -33.54 10.27
CA THR A 229 11.71 -33.88 10.09
C THR A 229 10.81 -32.99 10.94
N LEU A 230 11.27 -32.68 12.17
CA LEU A 230 10.56 -31.79 13.08
C LEU A 230 10.49 -30.35 12.52
N LEU A 231 11.65 -29.81 12.12
CA LEU A 231 11.74 -28.48 11.52
C LEU A 231 10.89 -28.36 10.25
N LEU A 232 11.05 -29.33 9.34
CA LEU A 232 10.30 -29.32 8.06
C LEU A 232 8.79 -29.45 8.30
N GLY A 233 8.37 -30.33 9.21
CA GLY A 233 6.96 -30.50 9.58
C GLY A 233 6.35 -29.23 10.16
N LYS A 234 7.13 -28.47 10.93
CA LYS A 234 6.74 -27.19 11.49
C LYS A 234 6.60 -26.11 10.40
N ILE A 235 7.60 -25.99 9.53
CA ILE A 235 7.55 -25.04 8.41
C ILE A 235 6.34 -25.35 7.52
N ILE A 236 6.13 -26.60 7.11
CA ILE A 236 4.98 -26.96 6.27
C ILE A 236 3.65 -26.72 6.99
N GLY A 237 3.54 -27.08 8.28
CA GLY A 237 2.30 -26.91 9.06
C GLY A 237 1.88 -25.45 9.22
N VAL A 238 2.86 -24.57 9.52
CA VAL A 238 2.60 -23.12 9.62
C VAL A 238 2.38 -22.50 8.23
N GLY A 239 3.06 -22.99 7.18
CA GLY A 239 2.84 -22.55 5.80
C GLY A 239 1.44 -22.88 5.29
N ALA A 240 0.94 -24.06 5.59
CA ALA A 240 -0.44 -24.45 5.27
C ALA A 240 -1.45 -23.54 5.99
N LEU A 241 -1.16 -23.14 7.24
CA LEU A 241 -1.98 -22.17 7.98
C LEU A 241 -1.99 -20.80 7.27
N GLY A 242 -0.81 -20.30 6.87
CA GLY A 242 -0.66 -19.06 6.15
C GLY A 242 -1.38 -19.08 4.81
N LEU A 243 -1.24 -20.17 4.05
CA LEU A 243 -1.94 -20.34 2.78
C LEU A 243 -3.46 -20.32 2.97
N THR A 244 -3.97 -21.01 4.00
CA THR A 244 -5.41 -20.99 4.32
C THR A 244 -5.90 -19.57 4.61
N GLN A 245 -5.14 -18.78 5.35
CA GLN A 245 -5.51 -17.40 5.68
C GLN A 245 -5.48 -16.49 4.44
N VAL A 246 -4.43 -16.58 3.62
CA VAL A 246 -4.31 -15.79 2.40
C VAL A 246 -5.43 -16.11 1.41
N LEU A 247 -5.76 -17.40 1.21
CA LEU A 247 -6.89 -17.80 0.37
C LEU A 247 -8.23 -17.29 0.92
N THR A 248 -8.40 -17.29 2.25
CA THR A 248 -9.59 -16.71 2.88
C THR A 248 -9.68 -15.20 2.62
N TRP A 249 -8.58 -14.47 2.74
CA TRP A 249 -8.54 -13.03 2.49
C TRP A 249 -8.77 -12.69 1.02
N MET A 250 -8.26 -13.50 0.11
CA MET A 250 -8.45 -13.34 -1.33
C MET A 250 -9.94 -13.39 -1.74
N ILE A 251 -10.76 -14.12 -0.97
CA ILE A 251 -12.21 -14.19 -1.18
C ILE A 251 -12.94 -13.10 -0.36
N MET A 252 -12.53 -12.92 0.90
CA MET A 252 -13.25 -12.01 1.82
C MET A 252 -13.06 -10.54 1.48
N ILE A 253 -11.84 -10.10 1.09
CA ILE A 253 -11.57 -8.68 0.84
C ILE A 253 -12.45 -8.15 -0.31
N PRO A 254 -12.46 -8.74 -1.51
CA PRO A 254 -13.35 -8.30 -2.58
C PRO A 254 -14.83 -8.39 -2.19
N GLY A 255 -15.22 -9.47 -1.51
CA GLY A 255 -16.60 -9.64 -1.05
C GLY A 255 -17.04 -8.57 -0.06
N MET A 256 -16.16 -8.15 0.86
CA MET A 256 -16.46 -7.07 1.80
C MET A 256 -16.48 -5.70 1.14
N LEU A 257 -15.57 -5.42 0.22
CA LEU A 257 -15.59 -4.16 -0.54
C LEU A 257 -16.87 -4.04 -1.37
N PHE A 258 -17.32 -5.14 -1.98
CA PHE A 258 -18.61 -5.19 -2.67
C PHE A 258 -19.79 -4.91 -1.73
N VAL A 259 -19.80 -5.53 -0.54
CA VAL A 259 -20.85 -5.28 0.47
C VAL A 259 -20.83 -3.84 0.96
N VAL A 260 -19.64 -3.29 1.24
CA VAL A 260 -19.49 -1.88 1.65
C VAL A 260 -19.99 -0.96 0.53
N GLY A 261 -19.66 -1.25 -0.72
CA GLY A 261 -20.19 -0.51 -1.88
C GLY A 261 -21.74 -0.51 -1.94
N LEU A 262 -22.38 -1.64 -1.68
CA LEU A 262 -23.83 -1.76 -1.68
C LEU A 262 -24.54 -0.99 -0.54
N PHE A 263 -23.95 -1.00 0.68
CA PHE A 263 -24.62 -0.44 1.87
C PHE A 263 -24.28 1.01 2.14
N PHE A 264 -23.09 1.44 1.80
CA PHE A 264 -22.62 2.80 2.10
C PHE A 264 -22.60 3.71 0.88
N GLY A 265 -23.13 3.19 -0.27
CA GLY A 265 -23.08 3.96 -1.50
C GLY A 265 -21.67 4.51 -1.64
N LEU A 266 -20.65 3.64 -1.56
CA LEU A 266 -19.37 3.99 -2.14
C LEU A 266 -19.61 4.02 -3.65
N ASP A 267 -20.57 4.81 -4.03
CA ASP A 267 -20.42 5.65 -5.19
C ASP A 267 -19.04 6.23 -4.95
N ALA A 268 -18.07 5.74 -5.69
CA ALA A 268 -16.85 6.47 -5.87
C ALA A 268 -17.34 7.84 -6.33
N GLN A 269 -17.65 8.70 -5.35
CA GLN A 269 -17.96 10.08 -5.66
C GLN A 269 -16.64 10.63 -6.18
N PRO A 270 -16.56 10.93 -7.47
CA PRO A 270 -15.39 11.52 -8.07
C PRO A 270 -15.04 12.88 -7.45
N SER A 271 -15.97 13.42 -6.66
CA SER A 271 -15.86 14.65 -5.89
C SER A 271 -14.78 14.65 -4.80
N GLN A 272 -14.10 13.52 -4.54
CA GLN A 272 -12.95 13.47 -3.63
C GLN A 272 -11.59 13.38 -4.34
N MET A 273 -11.56 13.35 -5.65
CA MET A 273 -10.35 13.78 -6.36
C MET A 273 -10.35 15.32 -6.34
N PRO A 274 -9.31 15.96 -5.77
CA PRO A 274 -9.19 17.42 -5.83
C PRO A 274 -9.25 17.81 -7.33
N ASN A 275 -10.25 18.61 -7.73
CA ASN A 275 -10.54 19.10 -9.08
C ASN A 275 -11.41 18.22 -9.99
N SER A 276 -12.28 17.36 -9.50
CA SER A 276 -13.31 16.77 -10.37
C SER A 276 -14.52 17.69 -10.41
N PRO A 277 -14.83 18.35 -11.55
CA PRO A 277 -16.14 18.97 -11.76
C PRO A 277 -17.24 17.90 -11.68
N ASP A 278 -18.47 18.30 -11.39
CA ASP A 278 -19.64 17.42 -11.31
C ASP A 278 -19.62 16.38 -12.44
N MET A 279 -19.26 15.12 -12.12
CA MET A 279 -19.25 14.06 -13.12
C MET A 279 -20.67 13.68 -13.47
N ASP A 280 -20.98 13.70 -14.76
CA ASP A 280 -22.25 13.22 -15.30
C ASP A 280 -22.42 11.72 -14.93
N PRO A 281 -23.63 11.27 -14.53
CA PRO A 281 -23.92 9.85 -14.31
C PRO A 281 -23.46 8.92 -15.44
N ALA A 282 -23.44 9.42 -16.68
CA ALA A 282 -22.92 8.70 -17.85
C ALA A 282 -21.40 8.49 -17.79
N GLU A 283 -20.64 9.44 -17.27
CA GLU A 283 -19.19 9.32 -17.08
C GLU A 283 -18.86 8.30 -15.98
N MET A 284 -19.63 8.30 -14.88
CA MET A 284 -19.49 7.31 -13.81
C MET A 284 -19.75 5.89 -14.33
N GLN A 285 -20.78 5.69 -15.13
CA GLN A 285 -21.09 4.39 -15.72
C GLN A 285 -19.96 3.93 -16.65
N SER A 286 -19.43 4.82 -17.49
CA SER A 286 -18.29 4.51 -18.37
C SER A 286 -17.02 4.14 -17.58
N MET A 287 -16.80 4.78 -16.42
CA MET A 287 -15.67 4.48 -15.54
C MET A 287 -15.80 3.09 -14.89
N ILE A 288 -17.00 2.72 -14.46
CA ILE A 288 -17.31 1.38 -13.93
C ILE A 288 -17.10 0.31 -15.01
N GLU A 289 -17.63 0.54 -16.22
CA GLU A 289 -17.49 -0.37 -17.36
C GLU A 289 -15.99 -0.57 -17.70
N ARG A 290 -15.21 0.49 -17.82
CA ARG A 290 -13.75 0.44 -18.07
C ARG A 290 -13.00 -0.28 -16.94
N THR A 291 -13.44 -0.10 -15.68
CA THR A 291 -12.83 -0.80 -14.54
C THR A 291 -13.10 -2.31 -14.62
N ILE A 292 -14.32 -2.71 -14.96
CA ILE A 292 -14.68 -4.12 -15.13
C ILE A 292 -13.94 -4.72 -16.33
N GLU A 293 -13.84 -4.02 -17.43
CA GLU A 293 -13.07 -4.43 -18.61
C GLU A 293 -11.58 -4.61 -18.24
N GLY A 294 -10.95 -3.62 -17.61
CA GLY A 294 -9.55 -3.71 -17.18
C GLY A 294 -9.28 -4.83 -16.17
N LEU A 295 -10.25 -5.19 -15.33
CA LEU A 295 -10.14 -6.37 -14.45
C LEU A 295 -10.25 -7.68 -15.22
N ASN A 296 -11.05 -7.73 -16.29
CA ASN A 296 -11.19 -8.92 -17.15
C ASN A 296 -9.97 -9.13 -18.04
N ASP A 297 -9.25 -8.07 -18.41
CA ASP A 297 -8.02 -8.14 -19.22
C ASP A 297 -6.84 -8.74 -18.46
N LEU A 298 -6.91 -8.76 -17.12
CA LEU A 298 -5.87 -9.38 -16.30
C LEU A 298 -5.92 -10.91 -16.42
N ASN A 299 -4.78 -11.51 -16.66
CA ASN A 299 -4.63 -12.97 -16.79
C ASN A 299 -4.64 -13.68 -15.42
N TRP A 300 -5.81 -13.74 -14.79
CA TRP A 300 -5.99 -14.37 -13.47
C TRP A 300 -5.52 -15.82 -13.42
N TRP A 301 -5.57 -16.54 -14.56
CA TRP A 301 -5.10 -17.92 -14.67
C TRP A 301 -3.58 -18.05 -14.49
N ILE A 302 -2.83 -17.00 -14.75
CA ILE A 302 -1.38 -16.94 -14.49
C ILE A 302 -1.14 -16.28 -13.11
N ILE A 303 -1.80 -15.19 -12.81
CA ILE A 303 -1.59 -14.40 -11.59
C ILE A 303 -1.80 -15.24 -10.33
N ILE A 304 -2.95 -15.94 -10.21
CA ILE A 304 -3.30 -16.68 -9.00
C ILE A 304 -2.34 -17.86 -8.72
N PRO A 305 -2.07 -18.77 -9.69
CA PRO A 305 -1.11 -19.85 -9.45
C PRO A 305 0.31 -19.35 -9.17
N CYS A 306 0.77 -18.34 -9.89
CA CYS A 306 2.09 -17.75 -9.65
C CYS A 306 2.16 -17.12 -8.26
N PHE A 307 1.15 -16.38 -7.83
CA PHE A 307 1.08 -15.81 -6.49
C PHE A 307 1.21 -16.89 -5.40
N ILE A 308 0.50 -18.01 -5.54
CA ILE A 308 0.58 -19.14 -4.62
C ILE A 308 1.99 -19.75 -4.61
N LEU A 309 2.62 -19.92 -5.78
CA LEU A 309 3.97 -20.45 -5.87
C LEU A 309 5.00 -19.50 -5.24
N TYR A 310 4.89 -18.19 -5.49
CA TYR A 310 5.75 -17.19 -4.83
C TYR A 310 5.53 -17.14 -3.32
N PHE A 311 4.28 -17.27 -2.87
CA PHE A 311 3.96 -17.40 -1.45
C PHE A 311 4.67 -18.62 -0.85
N LEU A 312 4.54 -19.79 -1.43
CA LEU A 312 5.16 -21.01 -0.93
C LEU A 312 6.69 -20.88 -0.92
N GLY A 313 7.30 -20.50 -2.04
CA GLY A 313 8.76 -20.37 -2.14
C GLY A 313 9.33 -19.33 -1.17
N GLY A 314 8.73 -18.15 -1.13
CA GLY A 314 9.12 -17.06 -0.24
C GLY A 314 8.93 -17.42 1.23
N TYR A 315 7.78 -17.99 1.55
CA TYR A 315 7.51 -18.47 2.91
C TYR A 315 8.53 -19.54 3.35
N PHE A 316 8.79 -20.58 2.55
CA PHE A 316 9.76 -21.62 2.90
C PHE A 316 11.15 -21.05 3.14
N MET A 317 11.58 -20.14 2.30
CA MET A 317 12.88 -19.47 2.42
C MET A 317 12.99 -18.67 3.72
N TYR A 318 12.05 -17.77 3.97
CA TYR A 318 12.11 -16.89 5.13
C TYR A 318 11.78 -17.62 6.44
N ALA A 319 10.84 -18.56 6.43
CA ALA A 319 10.53 -19.40 7.60
C ALA A 319 11.73 -20.23 8.02
N ALA A 320 12.52 -20.73 7.07
CA ALA A 320 13.77 -21.43 7.37
C ALA A 320 14.79 -20.53 8.06
N LEU A 321 14.98 -19.29 7.54
CA LEU A 321 15.86 -18.31 8.17
C LEU A 321 15.39 -17.94 9.58
N PHE A 322 14.13 -17.65 9.77
CA PHE A 322 13.54 -17.36 11.08
C PHE A 322 13.63 -18.54 12.04
N ALA A 323 13.46 -19.78 11.56
CA ALA A 323 13.62 -20.99 12.38
C ALA A 323 15.07 -21.18 12.82
N ALA A 324 16.05 -20.92 11.94
CA ALA A 324 17.46 -20.97 12.28
C ALA A 324 17.80 -19.96 13.40
N VAL A 325 17.32 -18.72 13.26
CA VAL A 325 17.47 -17.69 14.28
C VAL A 325 16.80 -18.12 15.59
N GLY A 326 15.54 -18.57 15.55
CA GLY A 326 14.82 -19.05 16.74
C GLY A 326 15.52 -20.19 17.49
N SER A 327 16.22 -21.08 16.77
CA SER A 327 17.00 -22.14 17.39
C SER A 327 18.30 -21.66 18.07
N ALA A 328 18.87 -20.56 17.57
CA ALA A 328 20.08 -19.94 18.10
C ALA A 328 19.82 -19.00 19.29
N MET A 329 18.58 -18.53 19.46
CA MET A 329 18.19 -17.62 20.54
C MET A 329 18.36 -18.27 21.91
N GLY A 330 18.81 -17.46 22.90
CA GLY A 330 18.80 -17.79 24.33
C GLY A 330 17.47 -17.44 24.99
N ASP A 331 17.44 -17.49 26.33
CA ASP A 331 16.24 -17.19 27.12
C ASP A 331 15.93 -15.67 27.19
N ASP A 332 16.85 -14.82 26.72
CA ASP A 332 16.70 -13.36 26.74
C ASP A 332 16.05 -12.84 25.44
N MET A 333 14.81 -12.33 25.56
CA MET A 333 14.06 -11.80 24.42
C MET A 333 14.68 -10.52 23.81
N GLY A 334 15.42 -9.73 24.57
CA GLY A 334 16.02 -8.46 24.08
C GLY A 334 17.13 -8.70 23.06
N GLU A 335 17.97 -9.73 23.26
CA GLU A 335 19.01 -10.10 22.30
C GLU A 335 18.48 -10.76 21.03
N SER A 336 17.29 -11.35 21.14
CA SER A 336 16.61 -12.02 20.05
C SER A 336 16.35 -11.08 18.86
N GLN A 337 16.06 -9.82 19.11
CA GLN A 337 15.78 -8.82 18.05
C GLN A 337 17.02 -8.57 17.18
N THR A 338 18.22 -8.52 17.75
CA THR A 338 19.46 -8.27 17.00
C THR A 338 19.74 -9.37 15.96
N LEU A 339 19.42 -10.63 16.29
CA LEU A 339 19.61 -11.75 15.37
C LEU A 339 18.58 -11.79 14.22
N THR A 340 17.45 -11.08 14.35
CA THR A 340 16.45 -10.99 13.28
C THR A 340 16.73 -9.88 12.28
N ILE A 341 17.56 -8.88 12.62
CA ILE A 341 17.89 -7.74 11.76
C ILE A 341 18.36 -8.17 10.36
N PRO A 342 19.27 -9.14 10.19
CA PRO A 342 19.73 -9.58 8.87
C PRO A 342 18.63 -10.15 7.97
N ILE A 343 17.52 -10.62 8.56
CA ILE A 343 16.34 -11.10 7.81
C ILE A 343 15.38 -9.94 7.54
N THR A 344 15.20 -9.06 8.52
CA THR A 344 14.22 -7.97 8.44
C THR A 344 14.63 -6.90 7.42
N ILE A 345 15.93 -6.54 7.35
CA ILE A 345 16.41 -5.54 6.40
C ILE A 345 16.10 -5.90 4.94
N PRO A 346 16.42 -7.11 4.42
CA PRO A 346 16.04 -7.49 3.06
C PRO A 346 14.52 -7.46 2.80
N VAL A 347 13.71 -7.83 3.77
CA VAL A 347 12.24 -7.82 3.64
C VAL A 347 11.71 -6.39 3.53
N ILE A 348 12.22 -5.47 4.35
CA ILE A 348 11.86 -4.05 4.27
C ILE A 348 12.35 -3.45 2.95
N LEU A 349 13.59 -3.75 2.54
CA LEU A 349 14.14 -3.27 1.28
C LEU A 349 13.31 -3.76 0.08
N ALA A 350 12.86 -5.03 0.12
CA ALA A 350 11.98 -5.57 -0.92
C ALA A 350 10.66 -4.80 -1.04
N LEU A 351 10.11 -4.30 0.09
CA LEU A 351 8.91 -3.47 0.07
C LEU A 351 9.13 -2.13 -0.66
N TYR A 352 10.25 -1.45 -0.39
CA TYR A 352 10.59 -0.20 -1.09
C TYR A 352 10.86 -0.43 -2.58
N ILE A 353 11.58 -1.51 -2.91
CA ILE A 353 11.84 -1.90 -4.31
C ILE A 353 10.52 -2.22 -5.02
N MET A 354 9.59 -2.89 -4.35
CA MET A 354 8.26 -3.19 -4.88
C MET A 354 7.51 -1.90 -5.24
N MET A 355 7.52 -0.89 -4.37
CA MET A 355 6.88 0.40 -4.67
C MET A 355 7.49 1.07 -5.91
N ALA A 356 8.82 1.03 -6.06
CA ALA A 356 9.50 1.52 -7.25
C ALA A 356 9.17 0.68 -8.50
N ALA A 357 9.04 -0.64 -8.35
CA ALA A 357 8.71 -1.56 -9.43
C ALA A 357 7.27 -1.39 -9.93
N ILE A 358 6.33 -0.98 -9.09
CA ILE A 358 4.95 -0.66 -9.49
C ILE A 358 4.93 0.58 -10.37
N GLN A 359 5.73 1.60 -10.06
CA GLN A 359 5.80 2.83 -10.86
C GLN A 359 6.46 2.56 -12.24
N ASN A 360 7.46 1.68 -12.30
CA ASN A 360 8.20 1.34 -13.51
C ASN A 360 8.44 -0.17 -13.60
N PRO A 361 7.45 -0.99 -14.01
CA PRO A 361 7.49 -2.45 -13.94
C PRO A 361 8.59 -3.08 -14.81
N ASN A 362 9.02 -2.41 -15.88
CA ASN A 362 10.04 -2.86 -16.81
C ASN A 362 11.42 -2.23 -16.59
N SER A 363 11.60 -1.45 -15.52
CA SER A 363 12.91 -0.89 -15.17
C SER A 363 13.92 -2.01 -14.84
N SER A 364 15.20 -1.73 -15.06
CA SER A 364 16.28 -2.67 -14.71
C SER A 364 16.23 -3.06 -13.23
N LEU A 365 15.90 -2.10 -12.33
CA LEU A 365 15.72 -2.36 -10.91
C LEU A 365 14.59 -3.39 -10.66
N ALA A 366 13.42 -3.20 -11.28
CA ALA A 366 12.28 -4.09 -11.13
C ALA A 366 12.59 -5.50 -11.66
N VAL A 367 13.24 -5.61 -12.82
CA VAL A 367 13.61 -6.89 -13.43
C VAL A 367 14.60 -7.64 -12.56
N TRP A 368 15.74 -7.04 -12.22
CA TRP A 368 16.78 -7.74 -11.45
C TRP A 368 16.35 -8.09 -10.03
N SER A 369 15.63 -7.19 -9.36
CA SER A 369 15.14 -7.45 -8.01
C SER A 369 14.08 -8.55 -7.98
N SER A 370 13.21 -8.64 -9.00
CA SER A 370 12.23 -9.71 -9.10
C SER A 370 12.82 -11.08 -9.46
N LEU A 371 14.06 -11.12 -9.99
CA LEU A 371 14.82 -12.36 -10.20
C LEU A 371 15.64 -12.75 -8.96
N PHE A 372 15.99 -11.79 -8.11
CA PHE A 372 16.82 -12.06 -6.94
C PHE A 372 15.99 -12.73 -5.83
N PRO A 373 16.34 -13.96 -5.37
CA PRO A 373 15.48 -14.78 -4.53
C PRO A 373 15.01 -14.12 -3.23
N LEU A 374 15.82 -13.23 -2.61
CA LEU A 374 15.42 -12.53 -1.38
C LEU A 374 14.31 -11.51 -1.63
N PHE A 375 14.27 -10.87 -2.78
CA PHE A 375 13.25 -9.84 -3.09
C PHE A 375 12.10 -10.40 -3.92
N ALA A 376 12.38 -11.44 -4.72
CA ALA A 376 11.45 -12.06 -5.66
C ALA A 376 10.05 -12.35 -5.07
N PRO A 377 9.90 -12.89 -3.85
CA PRO A 377 8.58 -13.20 -3.29
C PRO A 377 7.67 -12.00 -3.09
N ILE A 378 8.23 -10.80 -2.98
CA ILE A 378 7.47 -9.56 -2.75
C ILE A 378 7.37 -8.76 -4.06
N VAL A 379 8.47 -8.64 -4.80
CA VAL A 379 8.54 -7.79 -5.99
C VAL A 379 7.85 -8.43 -7.19
N MET A 380 8.06 -9.72 -7.46
CA MET A 380 7.49 -10.36 -8.64
C MET A 380 5.96 -10.48 -8.58
N PRO A 381 5.31 -10.88 -7.45
CA PRO A 381 3.85 -10.84 -7.34
C PRO A 381 3.25 -9.46 -7.65
N ALA A 382 3.90 -8.38 -7.23
CA ALA A 382 3.46 -7.02 -7.56
C ALA A 382 3.58 -6.72 -9.06
N ARG A 383 4.58 -7.32 -9.75
CA ARG A 383 4.76 -7.16 -11.20
C ARG A 383 3.83 -8.03 -12.03
N LEU A 384 3.27 -9.12 -11.48
CA LEU A 384 2.39 -10.03 -12.23
C LEU A 384 1.18 -9.33 -12.85
N ALA A 385 0.67 -8.28 -12.20
CA ALA A 385 -0.43 -7.48 -12.72
C ALA A 385 -0.08 -6.63 -13.96
N PHE A 386 1.21 -6.51 -14.30
CA PHE A 386 1.73 -5.79 -15.46
C PHE A 386 2.23 -6.73 -16.57
N ASP A 387 1.82 -7.99 -16.53
CA ASP A 387 2.13 -9.04 -17.51
C ASP A 387 3.63 -9.13 -17.88
N PRO A 388 4.52 -9.41 -16.89
CA PRO A 388 5.94 -9.57 -17.17
C PRO A 388 6.20 -10.77 -18.08
N PRO A 389 7.26 -10.75 -18.92
CA PRO A 389 7.59 -11.87 -19.79
C PRO A 389 7.68 -13.20 -19.02
N LEU A 390 7.01 -14.24 -19.49
CA LEU A 390 6.89 -15.54 -18.80
C LEU A 390 8.25 -16.15 -18.42
N TRP A 391 9.30 -15.92 -19.23
CA TRP A 391 10.63 -16.41 -18.92
C TRP A 391 11.19 -15.80 -17.62
N GLN A 392 10.88 -14.52 -17.33
CA GLN A 392 11.30 -13.87 -16.09
C GLN A 392 10.60 -14.53 -14.88
N VAL A 393 9.30 -14.81 -14.99
CA VAL A 393 8.52 -15.48 -13.95
C VAL A 393 9.07 -16.88 -13.67
N LEU A 394 9.31 -17.67 -14.73
CA LEU A 394 9.81 -19.04 -14.60
C LEU A 394 11.23 -19.09 -14.01
N VAL A 395 12.14 -18.23 -14.49
CA VAL A 395 13.51 -18.15 -13.95
C VAL A 395 13.49 -17.69 -12.50
N SER A 396 12.68 -16.69 -12.17
CA SER A 396 12.51 -16.20 -10.80
C SER A 396 12.01 -17.30 -9.86
N LEU A 397 10.97 -18.04 -10.25
CA LEU A 397 10.45 -19.17 -9.47
C LEU A 397 11.50 -20.27 -9.29
N LEU A 398 12.22 -20.63 -10.35
CA LEU A 398 13.30 -21.62 -10.27
C LEU A 398 14.37 -21.19 -9.26
N LEU A 399 14.87 -19.96 -9.38
CA LEU A 399 15.87 -19.41 -8.46
C LEU A 399 15.35 -19.36 -7.02
N LEU A 400 14.10 -18.94 -6.85
CA LEU A 400 13.45 -18.87 -5.53
C LEU A 400 13.38 -20.24 -4.86
N PHE A 401 12.90 -21.28 -5.55
CA PHE A 401 12.80 -22.63 -4.98
C PHE A 401 14.16 -23.28 -4.73
N LEU A 402 15.13 -23.06 -5.61
CA LEU A 402 16.52 -23.51 -5.37
C LEU A 402 17.09 -22.84 -4.11
N PHE A 403 16.90 -21.55 -3.99
CA PHE A 403 17.39 -20.79 -2.83
C PHE A 403 16.63 -21.15 -1.57
N ALA A 404 15.31 -21.36 -1.63
CA ALA A 404 14.51 -21.83 -0.51
C ALA A 404 14.99 -23.21 -0.02
N GLY A 405 15.28 -24.15 -0.93
CA GLY A 405 15.85 -25.44 -0.60
C GLY A 405 17.21 -25.31 0.09
N LEU A 406 18.08 -24.43 -0.39
CA LEU A 406 19.36 -24.13 0.22
C LEU A 406 19.19 -23.56 1.65
N MET A 407 18.25 -22.61 1.83
CA MET A 407 17.99 -22.02 3.14
C MET A 407 17.41 -23.04 4.14
N VAL A 408 16.50 -23.91 3.70
CA VAL A 408 15.97 -25.01 4.53
C VAL A 408 17.08 -25.97 4.94
N TRP A 409 17.99 -26.31 4.02
CA TRP A 409 19.15 -27.15 4.31
C TRP A 409 20.09 -26.49 5.33
N MET A 410 20.43 -25.23 5.15
CA MET A 410 21.26 -24.46 6.09
C MET A 410 20.59 -24.35 7.47
N ALA A 411 19.31 -23.98 7.49
CA ALA A 411 18.53 -23.88 8.71
C ALA A 411 18.47 -25.20 9.48
N SER A 412 18.35 -26.30 8.79
CA SER A 412 18.35 -27.64 9.41
C SER A 412 19.66 -27.94 10.15
N ARG A 413 20.81 -27.54 9.60
CA ARG A 413 22.09 -27.71 10.27
C ARG A 413 22.22 -26.82 11.51
N ILE A 414 21.81 -25.55 11.39
CA ILE A 414 21.81 -24.61 12.50
C ILE A 414 20.85 -25.08 13.60
N TYR A 415 19.64 -25.51 13.20
CA TYR A 415 18.62 -25.99 14.13
C TYR A 415 19.09 -27.18 14.96
N ARG A 416 19.78 -28.15 14.35
CA ARG A 416 20.28 -29.35 15.01
C ARG A 416 21.21 -29.04 16.18
N ILE A 417 22.09 -28.02 16.04
CA ILE A 417 23.05 -27.63 17.09
C ILE A 417 22.42 -26.60 18.02
N GLY A 418 21.76 -25.60 17.42
CA GLY A 418 21.22 -24.45 18.15
C GLY A 418 20.14 -24.82 19.16
N ILE A 419 19.30 -25.81 18.85
CA ILE A 419 18.20 -26.19 19.73
C ILE A 419 18.67 -26.90 21.00
N LEU A 420 19.84 -27.54 20.97
CA LEU A 420 20.45 -28.21 22.12
C LEU A 420 21.42 -27.29 22.91
N ASN A 421 21.68 -26.07 22.39
CA ASN A 421 22.59 -25.14 23.02
C ASN A 421 21.87 -24.26 24.04
N TYR A 422 21.80 -24.70 25.29
CA TYR A 422 21.14 -23.98 26.38
C TYR A 422 22.12 -23.04 27.10
N GLY A 423 21.63 -21.91 27.57
CA GLY A 423 22.35 -21.00 28.48
C GLY A 423 23.52 -20.24 27.88
N LYS A 424 23.84 -20.41 26.61
CA LYS A 424 24.91 -19.64 25.93
C LYS A 424 24.31 -18.66 24.91
N LYS A 425 24.81 -17.45 24.93
CA LYS A 425 24.53 -16.44 23.92
C LYS A 425 25.16 -16.85 22.60
N SER A 426 24.37 -17.03 21.58
CA SER A 426 24.86 -17.38 20.25
C SER A 426 24.90 -16.14 19.36
N SER A 427 26.01 -15.99 18.63
CA SER A 427 26.21 -14.91 17.66
C SER A 427 25.94 -15.40 16.23
N LEU A 428 25.76 -14.48 15.28
CA LEU A 428 25.71 -14.80 13.84
C LEU A 428 26.95 -15.56 13.37
N LYS A 429 28.12 -15.27 13.96
CA LYS A 429 29.36 -15.97 13.66
C LYS A 429 29.33 -17.43 14.11
N ASP A 430 28.69 -17.72 15.22
CA ASP A 430 28.51 -19.09 15.71
C ASP A 430 27.54 -19.87 14.84
N MET A 431 26.45 -19.25 14.41
CA MET A 431 25.54 -19.84 13.42
C MET A 431 26.26 -20.21 12.12
N GLY A 432 27.15 -19.34 11.62
CA GLY A 432 27.99 -19.63 10.46
C GLY A 432 28.89 -20.86 10.64
N LYS A 433 29.48 -21.05 11.82
CA LYS A 433 30.29 -22.25 12.13
C LYS A 433 29.43 -23.52 12.18
N TRP A 434 28.18 -23.44 12.65
CA TRP A 434 27.30 -24.60 12.74
C TRP A 434 26.90 -25.15 11.37
N ILE A 435 26.88 -24.31 10.34
CA ILE A 435 26.60 -24.74 8.95
C ILE A 435 27.71 -25.71 8.46
N THR A 436 28.96 -25.43 8.82
CA THR A 436 30.12 -26.16 8.32
C THR A 436 30.60 -27.30 9.25
N ALA A 437 30.02 -27.41 10.43
CA ALA A 437 30.36 -28.45 11.40
C ALA A 437 30.14 -29.84 10.81
N LYS A 438 31.18 -30.68 10.82
CA LYS A 438 31.14 -32.11 10.42
C LYS A 438 30.68 -32.93 11.63
N TYR A 439 29.66 -33.75 11.44
CA TYR A 439 29.17 -34.77 12.36
C TYR A 439 29.15 -36.14 11.73
#